data_395b4880420e169575d2063ac8cabf73
#
_entry.id   395b4880420e169575d2063ac8cabf73
#
_cell.length_a   1.000
_cell.length_b   1.000
_cell.length_c   1.000
_cell.angle_alpha   90.00
_cell.angle_beta   90.00
_cell.angle_gamma   90.00
#
_symmetry.space_group_name_H-M   'P 1'
#
loop_
_entity.id
_entity.type
_entity.pdbx_description
1 polymer ?
#
loop_
_entity_poly.entity_id
_entity_poly.type
_entity_poly.pdbx_seq_one_letter_code
_entity_poly.pdbx_strand_id
1 'polypeptide(L)'
;MAKTIKFNLLCNGKSIRNLDDFRNNFNVEDVLRYYNNGILIKWLEVRGYLKELEDVTKIDTNSISDLILSLAKIFEVTDDYDKIKENLYIYTYENELKKLIREQYAVSKEYNDIIKYYHNKYNELIGEIIDNPNDKSIIKSSVAILVNDYIRLLEIDAKRVFDLLLKQAPLAIYTMLTHDYARRVFLGNEYFKEQLSNNVNSLSARKMLVSQTNDSIKLFQNITDYYWKDLVERNTKVLIIYMGKGTFVRSSGKIGEEITAEEAMKNFSILNGLDYKNNNIENELLYMEV
;
A
#
# COMPACT_ATOMS: atom_id res chain seq x y z
N MET A 1 45.77 2.71 19.51
CA MET A 1 44.63 2.57 18.57
C MET A 1 43.39 3.07 19.27
N ALA A 2 42.71 4.08 18.71
CA ALA A 2 41.42 4.55 19.25
C ALA A 2 40.38 3.43 19.09
N LYS A 3 39.70 3.08 20.16
CA LYS A 3 38.61 2.10 20.12
C LYS A 3 37.46 2.72 19.31
N THR A 4 37.19 2.20 18.13
CA THR A 4 36.04 2.64 17.31
C THR A 4 34.77 2.11 17.98
N ILE A 5 33.88 3.05 18.38
CA ILE A 5 32.61 2.70 19.04
C ILE A 5 31.62 2.29 17.95
N LYS A 6 31.18 1.02 18.00
CA LYS A 6 30.09 0.54 17.14
C LYS A 6 28.75 1.16 17.56
N PHE A 7 28.01 1.70 16.62
CA PHE A 7 26.67 2.24 16.85
C PHE A 7 25.66 1.52 15.98
N ASN A 8 24.37 1.68 16.29
CA ASN A 8 23.28 1.12 15.54
C ASN A 8 22.59 2.22 14.74
N LEU A 9 22.11 1.87 13.55
CA LEU A 9 21.13 2.70 12.82
C LEU A 9 19.73 2.42 13.39
N LEU A 10 18.79 3.31 13.10
CA LEU A 10 17.39 3.15 13.43
C LEU A 10 16.59 3.23 12.12
N CYS A 11 16.05 2.10 11.66
CA CYS A 11 15.22 2.06 10.46
C CYS A 11 13.84 1.52 10.82
N ASN A 12 12.82 2.22 10.39
CA ASN A 12 11.42 1.88 10.68
C ASN A 12 11.17 1.65 12.20
N GLY A 13 11.80 2.49 13.05
CA GLY A 13 11.71 2.40 14.50
C GLY A 13 12.48 1.23 15.13
N LYS A 14 13.20 0.42 14.34
CA LYS A 14 13.96 -0.73 14.83
C LYS A 14 15.46 -0.48 14.80
N SER A 15 16.16 -1.02 15.81
CA SER A 15 17.61 -0.90 15.93
C SER A 15 18.33 -1.88 15.01
N ILE A 16 19.10 -1.36 14.07
CA ILE A 16 19.85 -2.11 13.05
C ILE A 16 21.26 -2.39 13.53
N ARG A 17 21.58 -3.66 13.73
CA ARG A 17 22.86 -4.11 14.28
C ARG A 17 23.76 -4.79 13.24
N ASN A 18 23.19 -5.31 12.16
CA ASN A 18 23.87 -6.05 11.10
C ASN A 18 23.16 -5.86 9.76
N LEU A 19 23.70 -6.47 8.69
CA LEU A 19 23.12 -6.37 7.35
C LEU A 19 21.76 -7.06 7.24
N ASP A 20 21.53 -8.14 7.98
CA ASP A 20 20.23 -8.84 7.95
C ASP A 20 19.14 -7.99 8.59
N ASP A 21 19.45 -7.33 9.72
CA ASP A 21 18.53 -6.34 10.31
C ASP A 21 18.23 -5.20 9.31
N PHE A 22 19.27 -4.76 8.56
CA PHE A 22 19.12 -3.69 7.56
C PHE A 22 18.22 -4.13 6.40
N ARG A 23 18.43 -5.33 5.86
CA ARG A 23 17.62 -5.92 4.79
C ARG A 23 16.15 -6.01 5.19
N ASN A 24 15.89 -6.57 6.38
CA ASN A 24 14.53 -6.83 6.89
C ASN A 24 13.78 -5.57 7.34
N ASN A 25 14.46 -4.44 7.46
CA ASN A 25 13.87 -3.18 7.93
C ASN A 25 14.28 -2.00 7.04
N PHE A 26 14.50 -2.28 5.75
CA PHE A 26 14.85 -1.25 4.77
C PHE A 26 13.71 -0.23 4.67
N ASN A 27 14.01 1.03 4.97
CA ASN A 27 13.06 2.13 4.88
C ASN A 27 13.67 3.25 4.03
N VAL A 28 12.98 3.66 2.99
CA VAL A 28 13.48 4.62 1.99
C VAL A 28 13.90 5.94 2.63
N GLU A 29 13.09 6.51 3.52
CA GLU A 29 13.37 7.80 4.16
C GLU A 29 14.59 7.72 5.08
N ASP A 30 14.64 6.70 5.95
CA ASP A 30 15.74 6.51 6.89
C ASP A 30 17.05 6.25 6.17
N VAL A 31 17.03 5.40 5.13
CA VAL A 31 18.22 5.05 4.35
C VAL A 31 18.75 6.25 3.59
N LEU A 32 17.89 7.04 2.93
CA LEU A 32 18.27 8.29 2.26
C LEU A 32 18.86 9.29 3.25
N ARG A 33 18.26 9.44 4.43
CA ARG A 33 18.78 10.31 5.48
C ARG A 33 20.19 9.90 5.91
N TYR A 34 20.42 8.60 6.14
CA TYR A 34 21.75 8.10 6.55
C TYR A 34 22.78 8.14 5.43
N TYR A 35 22.38 7.95 4.18
CA TYR A 35 23.24 8.12 3.02
C TYR A 35 23.68 9.60 2.87
N ASN A 36 22.73 10.52 2.83
CA ASN A 36 22.97 11.94 2.60
C ASN A 36 23.81 12.62 3.68
N ASN A 37 23.71 12.16 4.93
CA ASN A 37 24.50 12.69 6.04
C ASN A 37 25.80 11.91 6.35
N GLY A 38 26.13 10.92 5.50
CA GLY A 38 27.35 10.10 5.61
C GLY A 38 27.33 9.08 6.76
N ILE A 39 26.26 8.98 7.53
CA ILE A 39 26.15 8.05 8.66
C ILE A 39 26.14 6.60 8.18
N LEU A 40 25.52 6.31 7.01
CA LEU A 40 25.54 4.96 6.44
C LEU A 40 26.94 4.49 6.12
N ILE A 41 27.75 5.33 5.48
CA ILE A 41 29.15 5.04 5.17
C ILE A 41 29.94 4.76 6.45
N LYS A 42 29.81 5.63 7.44
CA LYS A 42 30.48 5.46 8.74
C LYS A 42 30.03 4.20 9.46
N TRP A 43 28.76 3.81 9.36
CA TRP A 43 28.23 2.59 9.97
C TRP A 43 28.84 1.34 9.32
N LEU A 44 28.94 1.32 7.98
CA LEU A 44 29.58 0.24 7.23
C LEU A 44 31.06 0.09 7.59
N GLU A 45 31.80 1.21 7.63
CA GLU A 45 33.22 1.27 7.99
C GLU A 45 33.45 0.70 9.38
N VAL A 46 32.73 1.19 10.41
CA VAL A 46 32.91 0.79 11.82
C VAL A 46 32.57 -0.68 12.05
N ARG A 47 31.67 -1.24 11.23
CA ARG A 47 31.28 -2.65 11.31
C ARG A 47 32.10 -3.58 10.44
N GLY A 48 32.94 -3.01 9.55
CA GLY A 48 33.83 -3.78 8.69
C GLY A 48 33.16 -4.40 7.47
N TYR A 49 32.05 -3.81 7.01
CA TYR A 49 31.35 -4.21 5.79
C TYR A 49 32.03 -3.57 4.57
N LEU A 50 33.26 -4.01 4.26
CA LEU A 50 34.15 -3.37 3.29
C LEU A 50 33.61 -3.46 1.85
N LYS A 51 32.96 -4.57 1.51
CA LYS A 51 32.36 -4.77 0.18
C LYS A 51 31.23 -3.80 -0.05
N GLU A 52 30.26 -3.75 0.87
CA GLU A 52 29.12 -2.86 0.80
C GLU A 52 29.54 -1.38 0.85
N LEU A 53 30.58 -1.08 1.65
CA LEU A 53 31.17 0.26 1.70
C LEU A 53 31.73 0.69 0.36
N GLU A 54 32.51 -0.17 -0.29
CA GLU A 54 33.08 0.10 -1.63
C GLU A 54 31.98 0.29 -2.67
N ASP A 55 30.97 -0.58 -2.67
CA ASP A 55 29.86 -0.54 -3.62
C ASP A 55 28.99 0.73 -3.41
N VAL A 56 28.71 1.10 -2.17
CA VAL A 56 27.95 2.33 -1.83
C VAL A 56 28.72 3.59 -2.25
N THR A 57 30.06 3.62 -2.08
CA THR A 57 30.87 4.78 -2.47
C THR A 57 31.03 4.95 -3.97
N LYS A 58 30.79 3.89 -4.76
CA LYS A 58 30.82 3.94 -6.24
C LYS A 58 29.49 4.40 -6.86
N ILE A 59 28.45 4.59 -6.08
CA ILE A 59 27.17 5.06 -6.63
C ILE A 59 27.37 6.49 -7.14
N ASP A 60 27.21 6.67 -8.46
CA ASP A 60 27.23 7.96 -9.14
C ASP A 60 25.90 8.19 -9.83
N THR A 61 24.96 8.84 -9.13
CA THR A 61 23.65 9.19 -9.69
C THR A 61 23.09 10.43 -9.01
N ASN A 62 22.37 11.23 -9.81
CA ASN A 62 21.61 12.39 -9.34
C ASN A 62 20.12 12.06 -9.13
N SER A 63 19.71 10.83 -9.44
CA SER A 63 18.34 10.37 -9.30
C SER A 63 18.16 9.67 -7.93
N ILE A 64 17.22 10.15 -7.13
CA ILE A 64 16.85 9.51 -5.86
C ILE A 64 16.36 8.09 -6.10
N SER A 65 15.62 7.86 -7.18
CA SER A 65 15.12 6.54 -7.57
C SER A 65 16.26 5.57 -7.84
N ASP A 66 17.23 5.96 -8.66
CA ASP A 66 18.37 5.12 -9.00
C ASP A 66 19.27 4.86 -7.79
N LEU A 67 19.41 5.86 -6.93
CA LEU A 67 20.14 5.74 -5.68
C LEU A 67 19.51 4.66 -4.77
N ILE A 68 18.22 4.76 -4.49
CA ILE A 68 17.52 3.81 -3.62
C ILE A 68 17.51 2.40 -4.20
N LEU A 69 17.29 2.26 -5.51
CA LEU A 69 17.32 0.95 -6.17
C LEU A 69 18.73 0.35 -6.14
N SER A 70 19.77 1.18 -6.30
CA SER A 70 21.17 0.74 -6.16
C SER A 70 21.50 0.30 -4.74
N LEU A 71 21.07 1.06 -3.73
CA LEU A 71 21.23 0.69 -2.32
C LEU A 71 20.47 -0.60 -1.99
N ALA A 72 19.22 -0.74 -2.43
CA ALA A 72 18.46 -1.97 -2.22
C ALA A 72 19.15 -3.20 -2.83
N LYS A 73 19.75 -3.03 -4.01
CA LYS A 73 20.51 -4.09 -4.68
C LYS A 73 21.81 -4.43 -3.93
N ILE A 74 22.59 -3.42 -3.52
CA ILE A 74 23.86 -3.62 -2.75
C ILE A 74 23.59 -4.37 -1.45
N PHE A 75 22.54 -4.02 -0.76
CA PHE A 75 22.17 -4.65 0.51
C PHE A 75 21.34 -5.91 0.34
N GLU A 76 21.08 -6.37 -0.89
CA GLU A 76 20.30 -7.58 -1.20
C GLU A 76 18.94 -7.58 -0.48
N VAL A 77 18.23 -6.44 -0.54
CA VAL A 77 16.93 -6.31 0.08
C VAL A 77 15.94 -7.22 -0.66
N THR A 78 15.38 -8.18 0.08
CA THR A 78 14.45 -9.19 -0.47
C THR A 78 13.00 -8.73 -0.49
N ASP A 79 12.72 -7.55 0.05
CA ASP A 79 11.38 -6.96 -0.02
C ASP A 79 10.97 -6.73 -1.47
N ASP A 80 9.67 -6.88 -1.70
CA ASP A 80 9.05 -6.67 -2.99
C ASP A 80 9.53 -5.33 -3.61
N TYR A 81 10.16 -5.42 -4.77
CA TYR A 81 10.68 -4.25 -5.50
C TYR A 81 9.60 -3.20 -5.75
N ASP A 82 8.35 -3.64 -5.90
CA ASP A 82 7.22 -2.74 -6.07
C ASP A 82 6.93 -1.96 -4.80
N LYS A 83 7.09 -2.57 -3.65
CA LYS A 83 6.94 -1.91 -2.34
C LYS A 83 8.00 -0.82 -2.10
N ILE A 84 9.22 -1.05 -2.56
CA ILE A 84 10.29 -0.02 -2.51
C ILE A 84 9.93 1.15 -3.43
N LYS A 85 9.42 0.88 -4.63
CA LYS A 85 8.98 1.92 -5.57
C LYS A 85 7.79 2.72 -5.03
N GLU A 86 6.81 2.07 -4.40
CA GLU A 86 5.68 2.74 -3.74
C GLU A 86 6.17 3.72 -2.67
N ASN A 87 7.04 3.26 -1.77
CA ASN A 87 7.60 4.10 -0.71
C ASN A 87 8.44 5.25 -1.26
N LEU A 88 9.19 5.01 -2.33
CA LEU A 88 9.98 6.03 -3.01
C LEU A 88 9.10 7.10 -3.66
N TYR A 89 8.02 6.69 -4.31
CA TYR A 89 7.05 7.62 -4.90
C TYR A 89 6.44 8.53 -3.82
N ILE A 90 5.97 7.95 -2.72
CA ILE A 90 5.40 8.71 -1.59
C ILE A 90 6.44 9.70 -1.04
N TYR A 91 7.66 9.25 -0.77
CA TYR A 91 8.75 10.09 -0.27
C TYR A 91 9.06 11.27 -1.21
N THR A 92 9.18 11.00 -2.50
CA THR A 92 9.47 12.04 -3.51
C THR A 92 8.36 13.08 -3.55
N TYR A 93 7.09 12.62 -3.61
CA TYR A 93 5.92 13.48 -3.61
C TYR A 93 5.87 14.38 -2.36
N GLU A 94 6.05 13.82 -1.18
CA GLU A 94 6.02 14.60 0.07
C GLU A 94 7.13 15.65 0.13
N ASN A 95 8.33 15.32 -0.36
CA ASN A 95 9.44 16.27 -0.37
C ASN A 95 9.23 17.41 -1.37
N GLU A 96 8.70 17.11 -2.56
CA GLU A 96 8.34 18.13 -3.54
C GLU A 96 7.25 19.05 -2.99
N LEU A 97 6.23 18.50 -2.34
CA LEU A 97 5.17 19.27 -1.68
C LEU A 97 5.74 20.17 -0.59
N LYS A 98 6.58 19.65 0.30
CA LYS A 98 7.25 20.43 1.37
C LYS A 98 8.11 21.55 0.80
N LYS A 99 8.83 21.28 -0.30
CA LYS A 99 9.66 22.28 -0.99
C LYS A 99 8.80 23.42 -1.56
N LEU A 100 7.75 23.08 -2.30
CA LEU A 100 6.85 24.06 -2.90
C LEU A 100 6.12 24.91 -1.85
N ILE A 101 5.67 24.30 -0.75
CA ILE A 101 5.08 25.06 0.36
C ILE A 101 6.08 26.08 0.93
N ARG A 102 7.36 25.68 1.13
CA ARG A 102 8.40 26.59 1.64
C ARG A 102 8.70 27.72 0.64
N GLU A 103 8.79 27.41 -0.65
CA GLU A 103 9.01 28.40 -1.70
C GLU A 103 7.87 29.40 -1.79
N GLN A 104 6.61 28.94 -1.72
CA GLN A 104 5.43 29.80 -1.69
C GLN A 104 5.43 30.72 -0.45
N TYR A 105 5.77 30.18 0.72
CA TYR A 105 5.88 30.99 1.95
C TYR A 105 6.99 32.03 1.87
N ALA A 106 8.08 31.75 1.17
CA ALA A 106 9.22 32.66 1.06
C ALA A 106 8.99 33.78 0.03
N VAL A 107 8.23 33.51 -1.05
CA VAL A 107 8.08 34.43 -2.19
C VAL A 107 6.80 35.24 -2.14
N SER A 108 5.68 34.64 -1.76
CA SER A 108 4.39 35.32 -1.66
C SER A 108 3.72 35.01 -0.34
N LYS A 109 3.21 35.98 0.34
CA LYS A 109 2.33 35.79 1.51
C LYS A 109 0.89 35.46 1.09
N GLU A 110 0.68 35.02 -0.14
CA GLU A 110 -0.64 34.76 -0.71
C GLU A 110 -1.09 33.33 -0.41
N TYR A 111 -1.82 33.14 0.68
CA TYR A 111 -2.44 31.88 1.08
C TYR A 111 -3.31 31.24 -0.02
N ASN A 112 -3.87 32.06 -0.91
CA ASN A 112 -4.71 31.58 -2.00
C ASN A 112 -3.98 30.66 -2.99
N ASP A 113 -2.69 30.93 -3.26
CA ASP A 113 -1.90 30.10 -4.17
C ASP A 113 -1.54 28.75 -3.55
N ILE A 114 -1.31 28.73 -2.23
CA ILE A 114 -1.09 27.50 -1.47
C ILE A 114 -2.36 26.63 -1.51
N ILE A 115 -3.52 27.23 -1.31
CA ILE A 115 -4.81 26.53 -1.34
C ILE A 115 -5.05 25.96 -2.74
N LYS A 116 -4.87 26.76 -3.80
CA LYS A 116 -5.02 26.32 -5.18
C LYS A 116 -4.07 25.16 -5.51
N TYR A 117 -2.81 25.29 -5.09
CA TYR A 117 -1.81 24.25 -5.29
C TYR A 117 -2.22 22.94 -4.60
N TYR A 118 -2.69 23.01 -3.36
CA TYR A 118 -3.16 21.86 -2.61
C TYR A 118 -4.34 21.16 -3.31
N HIS A 119 -5.31 21.93 -3.79
CA HIS A 119 -6.44 21.39 -4.57
C HIS A 119 -6.00 20.80 -5.92
N ASN A 120 -5.06 21.44 -6.61
CA ASN A 120 -4.56 20.93 -7.88
C ASN A 120 -3.87 19.58 -7.69
N LYS A 121 -3.02 19.45 -6.67
CA LYS A 121 -2.33 18.19 -6.36
C LYS A 121 -3.29 17.06 -6.00
N TYR A 122 -4.35 17.35 -5.26
CA TYR A 122 -5.43 16.41 -5.02
C TYR A 122 -6.07 15.89 -6.31
N ASN A 123 -6.39 16.79 -7.23
CA ASN A 123 -6.99 16.41 -8.52
C ASN A 123 -5.99 15.68 -9.44
N GLU A 124 -4.70 16.06 -9.42
CA GLU A 124 -3.64 15.37 -10.15
C GLU A 124 -3.52 13.91 -9.71
N LEU A 125 -3.55 13.61 -8.40
CA LEU A 125 -3.53 12.25 -7.88
C LEU A 125 -4.73 11.42 -8.35
N ILE A 126 -5.92 12.01 -8.37
CA ILE A 126 -7.12 11.34 -8.89
C ILE A 126 -6.96 11.07 -10.39
N GLY A 127 -6.44 12.03 -11.15
CA GLY A 127 -6.12 11.87 -12.57
C GLY A 127 -5.12 10.76 -12.81
N GLU A 128 -4.03 10.71 -12.04
CA GLU A 128 -3.00 9.67 -12.13
C GLU A 128 -3.55 8.26 -11.90
N ILE A 129 -4.46 8.10 -10.93
CA ILE A 129 -5.16 6.83 -10.70
C ILE A 129 -6.00 6.43 -11.94
N ILE A 130 -6.70 7.39 -12.54
CA ILE A 130 -7.56 7.15 -13.70
C ILE A 130 -6.74 6.81 -14.94
N ASP A 131 -5.61 7.45 -15.13
CA ASP A 131 -4.71 7.22 -16.25
C ASP A 131 -3.98 5.86 -16.13
N ASN A 132 -3.87 5.33 -14.89
CA ASN A 132 -3.19 4.07 -14.59
C ASN A 132 -4.09 3.10 -13.78
N PRO A 133 -5.28 2.72 -14.28
CA PRO A 133 -6.32 2.05 -13.49
C PRO A 133 -5.97 0.64 -13.02
N ASN A 134 -4.90 0.03 -13.58
CA ASN A 134 -4.45 -1.32 -13.30
C ASN A 134 -3.01 -1.38 -12.77
N ASP A 135 -2.33 -0.24 -12.60
CA ASP A 135 -1.00 -0.21 -11.99
C ASP A 135 -1.14 -0.20 -10.45
N LYS A 136 -0.84 -1.36 -9.85
CA LYS A 136 -0.95 -1.55 -8.40
C LYS A 136 -0.06 -0.58 -7.60
N SER A 137 1.16 -0.33 -8.07
CA SER A 137 2.11 0.54 -7.40
C SER A 137 1.62 1.99 -7.38
N ILE A 138 1.20 2.50 -8.54
CA ILE A 138 0.65 3.85 -8.66
C ILE A 138 -0.61 3.99 -7.81
N ILE A 139 -1.55 3.04 -7.92
CA ILE A 139 -2.80 3.08 -7.16
C ILE A 139 -2.54 3.07 -5.66
N LYS A 140 -1.71 2.15 -5.15
CA LYS A 140 -1.42 2.08 -3.71
C LYS A 140 -0.76 3.36 -3.21
N SER A 141 0.21 3.89 -3.95
CA SER A 141 0.92 5.13 -3.58
C SER A 141 -0.03 6.32 -3.58
N SER A 142 -0.77 6.52 -4.67
CA SER A 142 -1.69 7.66 -4.82
C SER A 142 -2.85 7.60 -3.82
N VAL A 143 -3.40 6.39 -3.56
CA VAL A 143 -4.43 6.18 -2.53
C VAL A 143 -3.86 6.47 -1.14
N ALA A 144 -2.65 6.02 -0.82
CA ALA A 144 -2.03 6.30 0.47
C ALA A 144 -1.87 7.82 0.70
N ILE A 145 -1.43 8.56 -0.32
CA ILE A 145 -1.31 10.02 -0.26
C ILE A 145 -2.70 10.67 -0.10
N LEU A 146 -3.69 10.25 -0.90
CA LEU A 146 -5.06 10.78 -0.80
C LEU A 146 -5.65 10.60 0.59
N VAL A 147 -5.45 9.43 1.20
CA VAL A 147 -6.01 9.10 2.52
C VAL A 147 -5.23 9.75 3.66
N ASN A 148 -3.92 9.95 3.54
CA ASN A 148 -3.10 10.53 4.60
C ASN A 148 -3.08 12.07 4.53
N ASP A 149 -2.87 12.64 3.34
CA ASP A 149 -2.59 14.06 3.21
C ASP A 149 -3.81 14.87 2.77
N TYR A 150 -4.77 14.24 2.05
CA TYR A 150 -5.95 14.90 1.48
C TYR A 150 -7.28 14.37 2.03
N ILE A 151 -7.26 13.68 3.15
CA ILE A 151 -8.47 13.02 3.69
C ILE A 151 -9.65 13.98 3.87
N ARG A 152 -9.41 15.24 4.25
CA ARG A 152 -10.47 16.24 4.43
C ARG A 152 -11.10 16.68 3.12
N LEU A 153 -10.31 16.77 2.05
CA LEU A 153 -10.84 17.00 0.71
C LEU A 153 -11.63 15.79 0.22
N LEU A 154 -11.08 14.59 0.46
CA LEU A 154 -11.74 13.34 0.10
C LEU A 154 -13.10 13.19 0.81
N GLU A 155 -13.23 13.58 2.09
CA GLU A 155 -14.52 13.58 2.80
C GLU A 155 -15.55 14.50 2.17
N ILE A 156 -15.14 15.72 1.81
CA ILE A 156 -16.02 16.72 1.20
C ILE A 156 -16.46 16.30 -0.21
N ASP A 157 -15.54 15.70 -0.96
CA ASP A 157 -15.71 15.33 -2.36
C ASP A 157 -15.98 13.83 -2.56
N ALA A 158 -16.28 13.12 -1.48
CA ALA A 158 -16.33 11.66 -1.43
C ALA A 158 -17.22 11.05 -2.53
N LYS A 159 -18.39 11.64 -2.75
CA LYS A 159 -19.33 11.11 -3.75
C LYS A 159 -18.77 11.18 -5.17
N ARG A 160 -18.25 12.33 -5.59
CA ARG A 160 -17.67 12.51 -6.92
C ARG A 160 -16.50 11.56 -7.15
N VAL A 161 -15.56 11.51 -6.21
CA VAL A 161 -14.36 10.66 -6.32
C VAL A 161 -14.74 9.20 -6.32
N PHE A 162 -15.64 8.78 -5.43
CA PHE A 162 -16.11 7.40 -5.37
C PHE A 162 -16.76 6.95 -6.69
N ASP A 163 -17.74 7.72 -7.19
CA ASP A 163 -18.46 7.39 -8.43
C ASP A 163 -17.50 7.34 -9.64
N LEU A 164 -16.57 8.28 -9.69
CA LEU A 164 -15.57 8.38 -10.74
C LEU A 164 -14.62 7.18 -10.72
N LEU A 165 -14.03 6.89 -9.57
CA LEU A 165 -13.05 5.81 -9.42
C LEU A 165 -13.71 4.42 -9.51
N LEU A 166 -14.90 4.23 -8.95
CA LEU A 166 -15.62 2.95 -9.07
C LEU A 166 -15.87 2.58 -10.55
N LYS A 167 -16.09 3.58 -11.38
CA LYS A 167 -16.33 3.40 -12.82
C LYS A 167 -15.05 3.23 -13.64
N GLN A 168 -14.00 4.00 -13.35
CA GLN A 168 -12.81 4.11 -14.22
C GLN A 168 -11.58 3.37 -13.67
N ALA A 169 -11.45 3.28 -12.36
CA ALA A 169 -10.33 2.63 -11.68
C ALA A 169 -10.82 1.91 -10.41
N PRO A 170 -11.69 0.89 -10.52
CA PRO A 170 -12.32 0.24 -9.36
C PRO A 170 -11.29 -0.30 -8.37
N LEU A 171 -10.12 -0.73 -8.81
CA LEU A 171 -9.03 -1.17 -7.93
C LEU A 171 -8.68 -0.12 -6.87
N ALA A 172 -8.74 1.17 -7.21
CA ALA A 172 -8.46 2.25 -6.25
C ALA A 172 -9.49 2.31 -5.11
N ILE A 173 -10.78 2.09 -5.41
CA ILE A 173 -11.82 2.05 -4.37
C ILE A 173 -11.58 0.91 -3.41
N TYR A 174 -11.30 -0.30 -3.91
CA TYR A 174 -10.99 -1.44 -3.02
C TYR A 174 -9.68 -1.26 -2.27
N THR A 175 -8.69 -0.58 -2.86
CA THR A 175 -7.46 -0.19 -2.15
C THR A 175 -7.76 0.83 -1.04
N MET A 176 -8.64 1.82 -1.27
CA MET A 176 -9.07 2.76 -0.21
C MET A 176 -9.76 2.05 0.96
N LEU A 177 -10.53 0.97 0.71
CA LEU A 177 -11.15 0.18 1.77
C LEU A 177 -10.14 -0.56 2.66
N THR A 178 -8.88 -0.66 2.27
CA THR A 178 -7.82 -1.21 3.13
C THR A 178 -7.33 -0.23 4.20
N HIS A 179 -7.62 1.06 4.03
CA HIS A 179 -7.32 2.11 4.99
C HIS A 179 -8.49 2.34 5.94
N ASP A 180 -8.26 2.21 7.24
CA ASP A 180 -9.32 2.22 8.27
C ASP A 180 -10.19 3.48 8.23
N TYR A 181 -9.60 4.64 7.96
CA TYR A 181 -10.35 5.88 7.91
C TYR A 181 -11.24 5.97 6.67
N ALA A 182 -10.70 5.72 5.48
CA ALA A 182 -11.46 5.73 4.22
C ALA A 182 -12.57 4.66 4.25
N ARG A 183 -12.28 3.48 4.80
CA ARG A 183 -13.28 2.42 4.99
C ARG A 183 -14.43 2.88 5.87
N ARG A 184 -14.15 3.58 6.98
CA ARG A 184 -15.24 4.15 7.84
C ARG A 184 -16.07 5.19 7.13
N VAL A 185 -15.45 6.07 6.33
CA VAL A 185 -16.17 7.07 5.53
C VAL A 185 -17.11 6.40 4.54
N PHE A 186 -16.61 5.45 3.75
CA PHE A 186 -17.43 4.78 2.73
C PHE A 186 -18.47 3.84 3.35
N LEU A 187 -18.11 3.02 4.33
CA LEU A 187 -19.05 2.11 4.97
C LEU A 187 -19.97 2.79 6.00
N GLY A 188 -19.70 4.03 6.38
CA GLY A 188 -20.60 4.87 7.19
C GLY A 188 -21.79 5.45 6.42
N ASN A 189 -21.80 5.37 5.08
CA ASN A 189 -22.81 5.96 4.22
C ASN A 189 -23.51 4.87 3.38
N GLU A 190 -24.83 4.80 3.46
CA GLU A 190 -25.63 3.78 2.76
C GLU A 190 -25.48 3.86 1.24
N TYR A 191 -25.31 5.06 0.66
CA TYR A 191 -25.09 5.22 -0.78
C TYR A 191 -23.87 4.43 -1.26
N PHE A 192 -22.73 4.57 -0.58
CA PHE A 192 -21.50 3.88 -0.99
C PHE A 192 -21.61 2.37 -0.78
N LYS A 193 -22.24 1.92 0.31
CA LYS A 193 -22.50 0.49 0.55
C LYS A 193 -23.34 -0.13 -0.55
N GLU A 194 -24.40 0.56 -0.96
CA GLU A 194 -25.28 0.11 -2.04
C GLU A 194 -24.51 0.00 -3.36
N GLN A 195 -23.69 1.01 -3.71
CA GLN A 195 -22.88 0.97 -4.93
C GLN A 195 -21.85 -0.17 -4.90
N LEU A 196 -21.16 -0.38 -3.77
CA LEU A 196 -20.23 -1.50 -3.59
C LEU A 196 -20.95 -2.85 -3.70
N SER A 197 -22.12 -2.98 -3.10
CA SER A 197 -22.94 -4.19 -3.19
C SER A 197 -23.38 -4.48 -4.63
N ASN A 198 -23.84 -3.45 -5.34
CA ASN A 198 -24.27 -3.57 -6.74
C ASN A 198 -23.13 -3.97 -7.66
N ASN A 199 -21.90 -3.55 -7.37
CA ASN A 199 -20.71 -3.88 -8.15
C ASN A 199 -20.32 -5.38 -8.07
N VAL A 200 -20.86 -6.13 -7.11
CA VAL A 200 -20.56 -7.55 -6.89
C VAL A 200 -21.79 -8.44 -6.76
N ASN A 201 -22.99 -7.93 -7.03
CA ASN A 201 -24.28 -8.60 -6.77
C ASN A 201 -24.54 -9.83 -7.66
N SER A 202 -23.87 -9.97 -8.78
CA SER A 202 -24.02 -11.10 -9.71
C SER A 202 -22.66 -11.68 -10.09
N LEU A 203 -22.65 -12.96 -10.52
CA LEU A 203 -21.44 -13.61 -11.03
C LEU A 203 -20.85 -12.83 -12.22
N SER A 204 -21.70 -12.30 -13.09
CA SER A 204 -21.26 -11.46 -14.21
C SER A 204 -20.56 -10.19 -13.76
N ALA A 205 -21.11 -9.50 -12.76
CA ALA A 205 -20.50 -8.30 -12.18
C ALA A 205 -19.15 -8.62 -11.53
N ARG A 206 -19.04 -9.73 -10.78
CA ARG A 206 -17.78 -10.16 -10.17
C ARG A 206 -16.70 -10.50 -11.20
N LYS A 207 -17.07 -11.24 -12.27
CA LYS A 207 -16.14 -11.54 -13.38
C LYS A 207 -15.70 -10.28 -14.12
N MET A 208 -16.61 -9.33 -14.30
CA MET A 208 -16.29 -8.03 -14.91
C MET A 208 -15.31 -7.24 -14.04
N LEU A 209 -15.50 -7.21 -12.72
CA LEU A 209 -14.59 -6.54 -11.79
C LEU A 209 -13.18 -7.16 -11.82
N VAL A 210 -13.08 -8.50 -11.83
CA VAL A 210 -11.79 -9.21 -11.98
C VAL A 210 -11.08 -8.77 -13.25
N SER A 211 -11.79 -8.76 -14.38
CA SER A 211 -11.23 -8.31 -15.67
C SER A 211 -10.81 -6.84 -15.66
N GLN A 212 -11.63 -5.96 -15.07
CA GLN A 212 -11.35 -4.52 -14.97
C GLN A 212 -10.15 -4.19 -14.09
N THR A 213 -9.79 -5.09 -13.17
CA THR A 213 -8.67 -4.92 -12.24
C THR A 213 -7.44 -5.75 -12.61
N ASN A 214 -7.41 -6.30 -13.84
CA ASN A 214 -6.33 -7.13 -14.35
C ASN A 214 -5.89 -8.22 -13.35
N ASP A 215 -6.87 -8.98 -12.85
CA ASP A 215 -6.71 -10.06 -11.85
C ASP A 215 -6.10 -9.62 -10.49
N SER A 216 -6.02 -8.31 -10.24
CA SER A 216 -5.63 -7.80 -8.91
C SER A 216 -6.66 -8.15 -7.85
N ILE A 217 -7.93 -8.16 -8.22
CA ILE A 217 -9.03 -8.77 -7.47
C ILE A 217 -9.22 -10.17 -8.04
N LYS A 218 -9.23 -11.17 -7.18
CA LYS A 218 -9.28 -12.59 -7.54
C LYS A 218 -10.63 -13.19 -7.21
N LEU A 219 -11.18 -13.96 -8.16
CA LEU A 219 -12.38 -14.78 -7.93
C LEU A 219 -11.97 -16.25 -7.78
N PHE A 220 -12.22 -16.81 -6.61
CA PHE A 220 -12.00 -18.21 -6.32
C PHE A 220 -13.34 -18.94 -6.22
N GLN A 221 -13.45 -20.07 -6.92
CA GLN A 221 -14.65 -20.91 -6.95
C GLN A 221 -14.23 -22.37 -6.74
N ASN A 222 -14.49 -22.90 -5.53
CA ASN A 222 -14.21 -24.30 -5.25
C ASN A 222 -15.04 -24.78 -4.03
N ILE A 223 -15.48 -26.01 -4.06
CA ILE A 223 -16.07 -26.71 -2.92
C ILE A 223 -14.95 -27.43 -2.20
N THR A 224 -14.84 -27.25 -0.90
CA THR A 224 -13.84 -27.92 -0.06
C THR A 224 -14.48 -28.89 0.92
N ASP A 225 -15.80 -29.09 0.84
CA ASP A 225 -16.61 -29.83 1.80
C ASP A 225 -16.41 -29.26 3.21
N TYR A 226 -15.80 -30.01 4.11
CA TYR A 226 -15.53 -29.60 5.50
C TYR A 226 -14.08 -29.23 5.77
N TYR A 227 -13.23 -29.26 4.74
CA TYR A 227 -11.81 -28.99 4.90
C TYR A 227 -11.47 -27.52 4.66
N TRP A 228 -10.52 -27.00 5.43
CA TRP A 228 -9.94 -25.71 5.20
C TRP A 228 -8.88 -25.81 4.10
N LYS A 229 -8.89 -24.86 3.18
CA LYS A 229 -7.89 -24.70 2.13
C LYS A 229 -7.16 -23.38 2.31
N ASP A 230 -5.84 -23.44 2.41
CA ASP A 230 -4.98 -22.27 2.44
C ASP A 230 -4.96 -21.66 1.04
N LEU A 231 -5.40 -20.41 0.89
CA LEU A 231 -5.41 -19.69 -0.37
C LEU A 231 -4.32 -18.63 -0.45
N VAL A 232 -4.02 -17.98 0.67
CA VAL A 232 -3.02 -16.91 0.75
C VAL A 232 -2.20 -17.07 2.02
N GLU A 233 -0.89 -16.88 1.90
CA GLU A 233 0.05 -17.02 2.99
C GLU A 233 -0.20 -16.05 4.14
N ARG A 234 0.15 -16.48 5.36
CA ARG A 234 -0.14 -15.79 6.62
C ARG A 234 0.38 -14.35 6.71
N ASN A 235 1.45 -14.03 5.99
CA ASN A 235 2.09 -12.71 6.05
C ASN A 235 1.47 -11.69 5.09
N THR A 236 0.56 -12.12 4.24
CA THR A 236 -0.13 -11.28 3.25
C THR A 236 -1.47 -10.80 3.82
N LYS A 237 -1.72 -9.50 3.78
CA LYS A 237 -3.05 -8.96 4.11
C LYS A 237 -4.01 -9.21 2.95
N VAL A 238 -5.24 -9.55 3.26
CA VAL A 238 -6.28 -9.86 2.27
C VAL A 238 -7.56 -9.12 2.60
N LEU A 239 -8.07 -8.35 1.65
CA LEU A 239 -9.40 -7.75 1.73
C LEU A 239 -10.43 -8.73 1.17
N ILE A 240 -11.45 -9.05 1.93
CA ILE A 240 -12.60 -9.85 1.48
C ILE A 240 -13.65 -8.91 0.89
N ILE A 241 -14.00 -9.13 -0.38
CA ILE A 241 -14.90 -8.27 -1.14
C ILE A 241 -16.30 -8.88 -1.25
N TYR A 242 -16.37 -10.20 -1.51
CA TYR A 242 -17.62 -10.94 -1.60
C TYR A 242 -17.42 -12.39 -1.20
N MET A 243 -18.43 -12.97 -0.56
CA MET A 243 -18.49 -14.41 -0.24
C MET A 243 -19.86 -14.97 -0.59
N GLY A 244 -19.87 -16.10 -1.26
CA GLY A 244 -21.07 -16.87 -1.51
C GLY A 244 -21.63 -17.48 -0.21
N LYS A 245 -22.91 -17.78 -0.22
CA LYS A 245 -23.60 -18.40 0.93
C LYS A 245 -22.98 -19.76 1.27
N GLY A 246 -22.77 -20.02 2.55
CA GLY A 246 -22.13 -21.26 3.04
C GLY A 246 -20.61 -21.26 2.90
N THR A 247 -20.01 -20.13 2.53
CA THR A 247 -18.58 -19.90 2.57
C THR A 247 -18.15 -19.34 3.91
N PHE A 248 -17.01 -19.80 4.39
CA PHE A 248 -16.35 -19.33 5.60
C PHE A 248 -14.90 -18.99 5.28
N VAL A 249 -14.40 -17.94 5.87
CA VAL A 249 -12.98 -17.54 5.80
C VAL A 249 -12.44 -17.26 7.19
N ARG A 250 -11.13 -17.34 7.31
CA ARG A 250 -10.40 -16.93 8.52
C ARG A 250 -8.98 -16.50 8.16
N SER A 251 -8.31 -15.80 9.06
CA SER A 251 -6.88 -15.60 8.94
C SER A 251 -6.15 -16.94 9.00
N SER A 252 -5.09 -17.12 8.20
CA SER A 252 -4.40 -18.39 8.05
C SER A 252 -3.95 -18.98 9.38
N GLY A 253 -4.37 -20.21 9.64
CA GLY A 253 -4.06 -20.97 10.85
C GLY A 253 -4.78 -20.51 12.13
N LYS A 254 -5.72 -19.56 12.06
CA LYS A 254 -6.52 -19.12 13.21
C LYS A 254 -7.76 -19.98 13.37
N ILE A 255 -7.89 -20.62 14.54
CA ILE A 255 -9.04 -21.46 14.90
C ILE A 255 -10.00 -20.63 15.75
N GLY A 256 -11.31 -20.72 15.46
CA GLY A 256 -12.35 -20.02 16.22
C GLY A 256 -12.58 -18.57 15.82
N GLU A 257 -11.96 -18.12 14.73
CA GLU A 257 -12.13 -16.77 14.16
C GLU A 257 -12.74 -16.86 12.73
N GLU A 258 -13.64 -17.81 12.52
CA GLU A 258 -14.32 -17.98 11.25
C GLU A 258 -15.31 -16.82 11.02
N ILE A 259 -15.22 -16.21 9.83
CA ILE A 259 -16.08 -15.12 9.39
C ILE A 259 -17.07 -15.68 8.37
N THR A 260 -18.34 -15.39 8.57
CA THR A 260 -19.42 -15.77 7.65
C THR A 260 -19.51 -14.78 6.48
N ALA A 261 -20.23 -15.19 5.42
CA ALA A 261 -20.47 -14.33 4.26
C ALA A 261 -21.15 -13.01 4.66
N GLU A 262 -22.12 -13.06 5.58
CA GLU A 262 -22.83 -11.86 6.04
C GLU A 262 -21.90 -10.87 6.76
N GLU A 263 -21.07 -11.37 7.67
CA GLU A 263 -20.09 -10.56 8.41
C GLU A 263 -19.02 -9.96 7.50
N ALA A 264 -18.48 -10.76 6.57
CA ALA A 264 -17.44 -10.31 5.65
C ALA A 264 -17.93 -9.20 4.72
N MET A 265 -19.13 -9.37 4.14
CA MET A 265 -19.70 -8.39 3.20
C MET A 265 -20.12 -7.09 3.90
N LYS A 266 -20.59 -7.17 5.14
CA LYS A 266 -20.98 -5.99 5.91
C LYS A 266 -19.80 -5.05 6.18
N ASN A 267 -18.61 -5.60 6.41
CA ASN A 267 -17.46 -4.85 6.93
C ASN A 267 -16.27 -4.79 5.97
N PHE A 268 -16.30 -5.49 4.83
CA PHE A 268 -15.12 -5.67 3.98
C PHE A 268 -13.91 -6.06 4.83
N SER A 269 -13.98 -7.26 5.42
CA SER A 269 -13.02 -7.71 6.42
C SER A 269 -11.62 -7.85 5.85
N ILE A 270 -10.62 -7.47 6.66
CA ILE A 270 -9.20 -7.63 6.31
C ILE A 270 -8.63 -8.75 7.18
N LEU A 271 -8.03 -9.74 6.52
CA LEU A 271 -7.42 -10.91 7.16
C LEU A 271 -5.91 -10.93 6.98
N ASN A 272 -5.19 -11.65 7.84
CA ASN A 272 -3.77 -11.95 7.69
C ASN A 272 -3.61 -13.38 7.15
N GLY A 273 -3.32 -13.51 5.86
CA GLY A 273 -3.49 -14.75 5.12
C GLY A 273 -4.96 -15.12 4.96
N LEU A 274 -5.22 -16.20 4.27
CA LEU A 274 -6.59 -16.59 3.91
C LEU A 274 -6.76 -18.10 3.89
N ASP A 275 -7.47 -18.64 4.88
CA ASP A 275 -8.02 -20.00 4.85
C ASP A 275 -9.49 -19.91 4.42
N TYR A 276 -9.87 -20.79 3.52
CA TYR A 276 -11.19 -20.87 2.92
C TYR A 276 -11.82 -22.22 3.14
N LYS A 277 -13.14 -22.24 3.42
CA LYS A 277 -13.95 -23.43 3.49
C LYS A 277 -15.34 -23.15 2.90
N ASN A 278 -15.84 -24.08 2.09
CA ASN A 278 -17.18 -23.99 1.53
C ASN A 278 -17.79 -25.39 1.32
N ASN A 279 -19.03 -25.55 1.72
CA ASN A 279 -19.82 -26.75 1.58
C ASN A 279 -21.10 -26.56 0.74
N ASN A 280 -21.20 -25.45 -0.01
CA ASN A 280 -22.38 -25.11 -0.78
C ASN A 280 -22.04 -24.91 -2.27
N ILE A 281 -23.08 -24.94 -3.09
CA ILE A 281 -23.00 -24.69 -4.55
C ILE A 281 -22.58 -23.23 -4.83
N GLU A 282 -23.00 -22.27 -3.99
CA GLU A 282 -22.56 -20.87 -4.06
C GLU A 282 -21.15 -20.70 -3.49
N ASN A 283 -20.18 -21.35 -4.12
CA ASN A 283 -18.81 -21.48 -3.65
C ASN A 283 -17.88 -20.33 -4.11
N GLU A 284 -18.37 -19.12 -4.09
CA GLU A 284 -17.65 -17.97 -4.61
C GLU A 284 -17.00 -17.15 -3.50
N LEU A 285 -15.75 -16.81 -3.72
CA LEU A 285 -14.98 -15.88 -2.91
C LEU A 285 -14.30 -14.87 -3.81
N LEU A 286 -14.57 -13.57 -3.60
CA LEU A 286 -13.89 -12.47 -4.26
C LEU A 286 -13.01 -11.76 -3.23
N TYR A 287 -11.72 -11.66 -3.51
CA TYR A 287 -10.74 -11.08 -2.58
C TYR A 287 -9.61 -10.35 -3.29
N MET A 288 -8.90 -9.51 -2.56
CA MET A 288 -7.74 -8.78 -3.03
C MET A 288 -6.59 -8.92 -2.02
N GLU A 289 -5.41 -9.25 -2.50
CA GLU A 289 -4.17 -9.17 -1.74
C GLU A 289 -3.71 -7.71 -1.67
N VAL A 290 -3.37 -7.24 -0.44
CA VAL A 290 -3.09 -5.83 -0.12
C VAL A 290 -1.59 -5.59 0.01
#